data_d2f2d8fa661814672a9e8ff5344cf3b8
#
_entry.id   d2f2d8fa661814672a9e8ff5344cf3b8
#
_cell.length_a   1.000
_cell.length_b   1.000
_cell.length_c   1.000
_cell.angle_alpha   90.00
_cell.angle_beta   90.00
_cell.angle_gamma   90.00
#
_symmetry.space_group_name_H-M   'P 1'
#
loop_
_entity.id
_entity.type
_entity.pdbx_description
1 polymer ?
#
loop_
_entity_poly.entity_id
_entity_poly.type
_entity_poly.pdbx_seq_one_letter_code
_entity_poly.pdbx_strand_id
1 'polypeptide(L)'
;MIQQLTKARELIPNIKKGSKVDSTSELYDIIVRQLPNEIRDSLRTGEYTVTGSIGKGIMTTHPWISILNPEITTTTQQGLYVVLLFNSSFSAFYVSLNQGITYFDSKYRSKKYEYANKVAKYLQEELGDIYSVSYKPINLETKRGTLAYGYEQTNIASKRFEINALMLYL
;
A
#
# COMPACT_ATOMS: atom_id res chain seq x y z
N MET A 1 16.50 0.08 -3.88
CA MET A 1 15.03 -0.06 -4.08
C MET A 1 14.65 -0.91 -5.30
N ILE A 2 15.11 -0.61 -6.53
CA ILE A 2 14.71 -1.40 -7.73
C ILE A 2 15.15 -2.85 -7.62
N GLN A 3 16.38 -3.12 -7.22
CA GLN A 3 16.89 -4.49 -7.02
C GLN A 3 16.06 -5.30 -6.02
N GLN A 4 15.67 -4.70 -4.89
CA GLN A 4 14.83 -5.35 -3.88
C GLN A 4 13.42 -5.63 -4.41
N LEU A 5 12.83 -4.73 -5.19
CA LEU A 5 11.52 -4.95 -5.83
C LEU A 5 11.57 -6.09 -6.84
N THR A 6 12.63 -6.15 -7.65
CA THR A 6 12.87 -7.25 -8.59
C THR A 6 13.00 -8.58 -7.86
N LYS A 7 13.81 -8.61 -6.79
CA LYS A 7 14.02 -9.81 -6.01
C LYS A 7 12.75 -10.29 -5.31
N ALA A 8 11.99 -9.37 -4.71
CA ALA A 8 10.70 -9.69 -4.10
C ALA A 8 9.74 -10.33 -5.10
N ARG A 9 9.71 -9.83 -6.35
CA ARG A 9 8.89 -10.37 -7.42
C ARG A 9 9.27 -11.81 -7.80
N GLU A 10 10.55 -12.15 -7.81
CA GLU A 10 11.02 -13.51 -8.09
C GLU A 10 10.63 -14.50 -6.96
N LEU A 11 10.58 -14.03 -5.72
CA LEU A 11 10.30 -14.84 -4.55
C LEU A 11 8.81 -15.14 -4.36
N ILE A 12 7.92 -14.21 -4.74
CA ILE A 12 6.47 -14.32 -4.49
C ILE A 12 5.79 -15.50 -5.16
N PRO A 13 6.06 -15.87 -6.43
CA PRO A 13 5.43 -17.03 -7.06
C PRO A 13 5.69 -18.34 -6.33
N ASN A 14 6.75 -18.42 -5.53
CA ASN A 14 7.11 -19.62 -4.76
C ASN A 14 6.33 -19.72 -3.43
N ILE A 15 5.51 -18.71 -3.10
CA ILE A 15 4.76 -18.68 -1.86
C ILE A 15 3.41 -19.35 -2.07
N LYS A 16 3.17 -20.44 -1.33
CA LYS A 16 1.87 -21.09 -1.32
C LYS A 16 0.86 -20.20 -0.57
N LYS A 17 -0.32 -20.01 -1.17
CA LYS A 17 -1.43 -19.31 -0.52
C LYS A 17 -1.71 -19.94 0.85
N GLY A 18 -1.80 -19.11 1.88
CA GLY A 18 -2.03 -19.57 3.25
C GLY A 18 -0.77 -19.99 4.01
N SER A 19 0.43 -19.81 3.44
CA SER A 19 1.69 -19.99 4.16
C SER A 19 1.76 -19.11 5.39
N LYS A 20 2.36 -19.60 6.46
CA LYS A 20 2.68 -18.80 7.63
C LYS A 20 3.74 -17.75 7.25
N VAL A 21 3.66 -16.60 7.90
CA VAL A 21 4.73 -15.59 7.81
C VAL A 21 5.99 -16.17 8.41
N ASP A 22 7.06 -16.20 7.61
CA ASP A 22 8.40 -16.56 8.05
C ASP A 22 9.24 -15.28 8.13
N SER A 23 9.53 -14.86 9.36
CA SER A 23 10.31 -13.64 9.63
C SER A 23 11.80 -13.79 9.31
N THR A 24 12.25 -15.00 8.97
CA THR A 24 13.63 -15.28 8.53
C THR A 24 13.75 -15.34 7.00
N SER A 25 12.63 -15.31 6.28
CA SER A 25 12.62 -15.37 4.82
C SER A 25 13.18 -14.09 4.19
N GLU A 26 13.84 -14.24 3.05
CA GLU A 26 14.36 -13.12 2.27
C GLU A 26 13.26 -12.13 1.88
N LEU A 27 12.07 -12.63 1.51
CA LEU A 27 10.94 -11.75 1.19
C LEU A 27 10.49 -10.91 2.38
N TYR A 28 10.46 -11.49 3.59
CA TYR A 28 10.16 -10.73 4.80
C TYR A 28 11.18 -9.62 4.99
N ASP A 29 12.47 -9.95 4.86
CA ASP A 29 13.53 -8.97 5.04
C ASP A 29 13.42 -7.82 4.03
N ILE A 30 13.16 -8.12 2.76
CA ILE A 30 12.97 -7.11 1.71
C ILE A 30 11.78 -6.18 2.04
N ILE A 31 10.59 -6.74 2.28
CA ILE A 31 9.35 -5.94 2.41
C ILE A 31 9.24 -5.25 3.77
N VAL A 32 9.73 -5.89 4.84
CA VAL A 32 9.50 -5.40 6.21
C VAL A 32 10.68 -4.60 6.75
N ARG A 33 11.89 -4.78 6.19
CA ARG A 33 13.11 -4.11 6.68
C ARG A 33 13.79 -3.26 5.61
N GLN A 34 14.26 -3.88 4.50
CA GLN A 34 15.11 -3.20 3.51
C GLN A 34 14.37 -2.05 2.82
N LEU A 35 13.24 -2.31 2.16
CA LEU A 35 12.46 -1.28 1.47
C LEU A 35 11.97 -0.17 2.40
N PRO A 36 11.41 -0.44 3.60
CA PRO A 36 11.07 0.62 4.55
C PRO A 36 12.26 1.48 4.97
N ASN A 37 13.45 0.90 5.16
CA ASN A 37 14.65 1.66 5.50
C ASN A 37 15.09 2.56 4.33
N GLU A 38 15.20 2.01 3.11
CA GLU A 38 15.55 2.80 1.92
C GLU A 38 14.56 3.95 1.67
N ILE A 39 13.25 3.70 1.85
CA ILE A 39 12.23 4.75 1.73
C ILE A 39 12.47 5.82 2.81
N ARG A 40 12.65 5.42 4.06
CA ARG A 40 12.91 6.36 5.17
C ARG A 40 14.13 7.21 4.91
N ASP A 41 15.23 6.61 4.44
CA ASP A 41 16.48 7.30 4.15
C ASP A 41 16.35 8.27 2.97
N SER A 42 15.41 8.02 2.05
CA SER A 42 15.10 8.90 0.90
C SER A 42 14.22 10.09 1.26
N LEU A 43 13.48 10.00 2.37
CA LEU A 43 12.64 11.10 2.87
C LEU A 43 13.52 12.14 3.54
N ARG A 44 13.41 13.39 3.08
CA ARG A 44 14.28 14.50 3.55
C ARG A 44 14.03 14.95 4.98
N THR A 45 12.92 14.54 5.58
CA THR A 45 12.53 14.84 6.95
C THR A 45 12.40 13.54 7.72
N GLY A 46 13.08 13.42 8.88
CA GLY A 46 13.14 12.19 9.68
C GLY A 46 11.88 11.84 10.48
N GLU A 47 10.76 12.53 10.24
CA GLU A 47 9.56 12.45 11.08
C GLU A 47 8.54 11.40 10.64
N TYR A 48 8.77 10.73 9.50
CA TYR A 48 7.85 9.71 8.99
C TYR A 48 8.08 8.33 9.61
N THR A 49 7.00 7.66 9.98
CA THR A 49 7.03 6.24 10.32
C THR A 49 6.81 5.42 9.06
N VAL A 50 7.81 4.62 8.66
CA VAL A 50 7.74 3.74 7.50
C VAL A 50 7.72 2.29 7.97
N THR A 51 6.67 1.55 7.60
CA THR A 51 6.46 0.16 8.05
C THR A 51 5.99 -0.71 6.90
N GLY A 52 6.63 -1.85 6.69
CA GLY A 52 6.23 -2.85 5.72
C GLY A 52 5.48 -4.02 6.35
N SER A 53 4.65 -4.71 5.55
CA SER A 53 3.94 -5.91 5.98
C SER A 53 3.75 -6.90 4.84
N ILE A 54 3.98 -8.17 5.13
CA ILE A 54 3.64 -9.31 4.27
C ILE A 54 2.50 -10.15 4.86
N GLY A 55 1.76 -9.59 5.82
CA GLY A 55 0.67 -10.24 6.54
C GLY A 55 0.95 -10.42 8.04
N LYS A 56 -0.06 -10.84 8.78
CA LYS A 56 0.02 -11.09 10.23
C LYS A 56 -0.32 -12.55 10.51
N GLY A 57 0.69 -13.35 10.83
CA GLY A 57 0.57 -14.80 11.03
C GLY A 57 0.48 -15.59 9.74
N ILE A 58 -0.40 -15.21 8.81
CA ILE A 58 -0.54 -15.76 7.45
C ILE A 58 -0.10 -14.71 6.45
N MET A 59 0.62 -15.14 5.43
CA MET A 59 1.10 -14.27 4.36
C MET A 59 -0.07 -13.70 3.54
N THR A 60 -0.01 -12.39 3.31
CA THR A 60 -0.95 -11.71 2.42
C THR A 60 -0.53 -11.88 0.96
N THR A 61 -1.51 -11.91 0.07
CA THR A 61 -1.26 -11.78 -1.38
C THR A 61 -1.03 -10.34 -1.83
N HIS A 62 -1.17 -9.38 -0.92
CA HIS A 62 -1.03 -7.95 -1.19
C HIS A 62 -0.15 -7.33 -0.10
N PRO A 63 1.18 -7.51 -0.19
CA PRO A 63 2.10 -6.80 0.68
C PRO A 63 1.94 -5.28 0.54
N TRP A 64 2.34 -4.57 1.58
CA TRP A 64 2.27 -3.11 1.57
C TRP A 64 3.37 -2.49 2.41
N ILE A 65 3.69 -1.23 2.11
CA ILE A 65 4.58 -0.39 2.91
C ILE A 65 3.89 0.94 3.15
N SER A 66 3.57 1.25 4.41
CA SER A 66 2.95 2.52 4.80
C SER A 66 3.98 3.57 5.17
N ILE A 67 3.67 4.81 4.86
CA ILE A 67 4.42 6.02 5.22
C ILE A 67 3.44 6.92 5.97
N LEU A 68 3.63 7.05 7.27
CA LEU A 68 2.76 7.81 8.15
C LEU A 68 3.46 9.10 8.58
N ASN A 69 2.74 10.22 8.47
CA ASN A 69 3.11 11.44 9.16
C ASN A 69 2.47 11.40 10.56
N PRO A 70 3.25 11.34 11.67
CA PRO A 70 2.70 11.24 13.02
C PRO A 70 1.79 12.41 13.42
N GLU A 71 1.95 13.58 12.81
CA GLU A 71 1.08 14.73 13.02
C GLU A 71 -0.33 14.54 12.44
N ILE A 72 -0.47 13.65 11.42
CA ILE A 72 -1.75 13.34 10.77
C ILE A 72 -2.32 12.04 11.32
N THR A 73 -1.51 10.99 11.36
CA THR A 73 -1.91 9.69 11.90
C THR A 73 -0.70 8.84 12.29
N THR A 74 -0.86 8.07 13.37
CA THR A 74 0.12 7.06 13.82
C THR A 74 -0.27 5.64 13.46
N THR A 75 -1.39 5.45 12.73
CA THR A 75 -1.92 4.14 12.37
C THR A 75 -2.55 4.13 10.98
N THR A 76 -2.48 2.99 10.30
CA THR A 76 -3.17 2.77 9.02
C THR A 76 -4.67 2.50 9.17
N GLN A 77 -5.20 2.45 10.40
CA GLN A 77 -6.61 2.15 10.67
C GLN A 77 -7.53 3.37 10.52
N GLN A 78 -6.97 4.59 10.66
CA GLN A 78 -7.69 5.86 10.56
C GLN A 78 -6.78 6.94 9.98
N GLY A 79 -7.39 8.09 9.60
CA GLY A 79 -6.66 9.24 9.05
C GLY A 79 -6.19 9.01 7.61
N LEU A 80 -5.29 9.88 7.17
CA LEU A 80 -4.71 9.89 5.83
C LEU A 80 -3.25 9.47 5.89
N TYR A 81 -2.83 8.64 4.94
CA TYR A 81 -1.43 8.18 4.86
C TYR A 81 -1.07 7.79 3.43
N VAL A 82 0.22 7.80 3.14
CA VAL A 82 0.75 7.24 1.89
C VAL A 82 1.07 5.76 2.10
N VAL A 83 0.77 4.95 1.09
CA VAL A 83 1.06 3.51 1.13
C VAL A 83 1.46 3.00 -0.25
N LEU A 84 2.49 2.17 -0.28
CA LEU A 84 2.83 1.34 -1.43
C LEU A 84 2.02 0.06 -1.34
N LEU A 85 1.14 -0.17 -2.31
CA LEU A 85 0.24 -1.33 -2.37
C LEU A 85 0.62 -2.19 -3.56
N PHE A 86 1.02 -3.43 -3.32
CA PHE A 86 1.36 -4.37 -4.38
C PHE A 86 0.10 -5.12 -4.84
N ASN A 87 -0.05 -5.30 -6.16
CA ASN A 87 -1.10 -6.17 -6.70
C ASN A 87 -0.79 -7.66 -6.45
N SER A 88 -1.79 -8.52 -6.60
CA SER A 88 -1.67 -9.95 -6.24
C SER A 88 -0.66 -10.72 -7.10
N SER A 89 -0.46 -10.28 -8.35
CA SER A 89 0.52 -10.85 -9.28
C SER A 89 1.95 -10.33 -9.07
N PHE A 90 2.11 -9.31 -8.21
CA PHE A 90 3.36 -8.61 -7.98
C PHE A 90 4.02 -8.07 -9.26
N SER A 91 3.21 -7.77 -10.27
CA SER A 91 3.66 -7.17 -11.51
C SER A 91 3.77 -5.64 -11.42
N ALA A 92 2.99 -5.05 -10.50
CA ALA A 92 2.92 -3.62 -10.29
C ALA A 92 2.66 -3.28 -8.83
N PHE A 93 2.96 -2.04 -8.46
CA PHE A 93 2.53 -1.43 -7.22
C PHE A 93 1.98 -0.02 -7.46
N TYR A 94 1.19 0.44 -6.52
CA TYR A 94 0.66 1.80 -6.46
C TYR A 94 1.27 2.53 -5.29
N VAL A 95 1.77 3.73 -5.51
CA VAL A 95 1.96 4.72 -4.44
C VAL A 95 0.63 5.44 -4.31
N SER A 96 -0.07 5.22 -3.22
CA SER A 96 -1.45 5.65 -2.99
C SER A 96 -1.55 6.55 -1.77
N LEU A 97 -2.21 7.70 -1.90
CA LEU A 97 -2.78 8.43 -0.78
C LEU A 97 -4.07 7.73 -0.40
N ASN A 98 -4.14 7.23 0.82
CA ASN A 98 -5.22 6.36 1.26
C ASN A 98 -5.81 6.80 2.60
N GLN A 99 -6.97 6.24 2.93
CA GLN A 99 -7.72 6.48 4.17
C GLN A 99 -7.82 5.20 4.98
N GLY A 100 -7.82 5.31 6.30
CA GLY A 100 -8.00 4.16 7.20
C GLY A 100 -9.43 3.62 7.18
N ILE A 101 -9.64 2.46 6.50
CA ILE A 101 -10.98 1.86 6.36
C ILE A 101 -11.60 1.41 7.69
N THR A 102 -10.79 1.08 8.70
CA THR A 102 -11.28 0.63 10.00
C THR A 102 -12.11 1.71 10.70
N TYR A 103 -11.73 2.98 10.54
CA TYR A 103 -12.53 4.10 11.02
C TYR A 103 -13.93 4.11 10.39
N PHE A 104 -14.01 3.97 9.07
CA PHE A 104 -15.29 3.97 8.36
C PHE A 104 -16.12 2.73 8.71
N ASP A 105 -15.47 1.57 8.88
CA ASP A 105 -16.14 0.34 9.28
C ASP A 105 -16.78 0.46 10.66
N SER A 106 -16.06 1.00 11.64
CA SER A 106 -16.57 1.19 13.00
C SER A 106 -17.74 2.17 13.05
N LYS A 107 -17.69 3.24 12.25
CA LYS A 107 -18.66 4.34 12.30
C LYS A 107 -19.87 4.14 11.38
N TYR A 108 -19.66 3.57 10.20
CA TYR A 108 -20.68 3.53 9.15
C TYR A 108 -21.09 2.11 8.71
N ARG A 109 -20.44 1.06 9.26
CA ARG A 109 -20.82 -0.35 9.03
C ARG A 109 -20.97 -0.69 7.52
N SER A 110 -22.15 -1.11 7.11
CA SER A 110 -22.45 -1.47 5.70
C SER A 110 -22.23 -0.32 4.70
N LYS A 111 -22.27 0.94 5.16
CA LYS A 111 -22.07 2.14 4.34
C LYS A 111 -20.62 2.63 4.32
N LYS A 112 -19.68 1.91 4.90
CA LYS A 112 -18.27 2.33 5.04
C LYS A 112 -17.64 2.80 3.73
N TYR A 113 -17.84 2.09 2.64
CA TYR A 113 -17.28 2.46 1.33
C TYR A 113 -17.95 3.69 0.72
N GLU A 114 -19.26 3.85 0.92
CA GLU A 114 -19.99 5.05 0.49
C GLU A 114 -19.38 6.32 1.13
N TYR A 115 -19.17 6.28 2.45
CA TYR A 115 -18.60 7.42 3.16
C TYR A 115 -17.12 7.63 2.87
N ALA A 116 -16.33 6.58 2.74
CA ALA A 116 -14.92 6.69 2.32
C ALA A 116 -14.80 7.34 0.94
N ASN A 117 -15.68 6.94 -0.01
CA ASN A 117 -15.71 7.55 -1.35
C ASN A 117 -16.15 9.01 -1.34
N LYS A 118 -17.09 9.42 -0.46
CA LYS A 118 -17.47 10.83 -0.30
C LYS A 118 -16.30 11.68 0.17
N VAL A 119 -15.55 11.18 1.16
CA VAL A 119 -14.35 11.86 1.66
C VAL A 119 -13.26 11.90 0.57
N ALA A 120 -13.06 10.81 -0.17
CA ALA A 120 -12.09 10.78 -1.26
C ALA A 120 -12.41 11.82 -2.34
N LYS A 121 -13.67 11.93 -2.77
CA LYS A 121 -14.10 12.94 -3.75
C LYS A 121 -13.87 14.37 -3.26
N TYR A 122 -14.26 14.66 -2.03
CA TYR A 122 -14.00 15.96 -1.44
C TYR A 122 -12.51 16.32 -1.45
N LEU A 123 -11.66 15.39 -1.03
CA LEU A 123 -10.21 15.61 -1.02
C LEU A 123 -9.63 15.71 -2.43
N GLN A 124 -10.17 15.00 -3.41
CA GLN A 124 -9.76 15.12 -4.82
C GLN A 124 -10.08 16.51 -5.37
N GLU A 125 -11.24 17.06 -5.04
CA GLU A 125 -11.65 18.41 -5.41
C GLU A 125 -10.73 19.46 -4.75
N GLU A 126 -10.39 19.32 -3.47
CA GLU A 126 -9.47 20.21 -2.75
C GLU A 126 -8.03 20.12 -3.26
N LEU A 127 -7.57 18.95 -3.66
CA LEU A 127 -6.22 18.74 -4.21
C LEU A 127 -6.08 19.32 -5.61
N GLY A 128 -7.17 19.42 -6.38
CA GLY A 128 -7.15 19.88 -7.76
C GLY A 128 -6.28 19.01 -8.68
N ASP A 129 -5.80 19.57 -9.77
CA ASP A 129 -4.96 18.89 -10.74
C ASP A 129 -3.51 18.80 -10.26
N ILE A 130 -3.13 17.65 -9.71
CA ILE A 130 -1.74 17.35 -9.37
C ILE A 130 -1.11 16.57 -10.51
N TYR A 131 -0.06 17.13 -11.11
CA TYR A 131 0.69 16.47 -12.18
C TYR A 131 1.18 15.08 -11.75
N SER A 132 0.98 14.11 -12.65
CA SER A 132 1.46 12.73 -12.52
C SER A 132 0.78 11.83 -11.49
N VAL A 133 -0.31 12.25 -10.83
CA VAL A 133 -1.16 11.35 -10.04
C VAL A 133 -2.47 11.06 -10.76
N SER A 134 -3.12 9.96 -10.40
CA SER A 134 -4.42 9.55 -10.93
C SER A 134 -5.43 9.49 -9.79
N TYR A 135 -6.61 10.04 -10.03
CA TYR A 135 -7.78 9.92 -9.16
C TYR A 135 -8.69 8.73 -9.51
N LYS A 136 -8.26 7.92 -10.49
CA LYS A 136 -8.98 6.70 -10.87
C LYS A 136 -8.83 5.63 -9.78
N PRO A 137 -9.81 4.71 -9.66
CA PRO A 137 -9.68 3.55 -8.79
C PRO A 137 -8.40 2.77 -9.09
N ILE A 138 -7.73 2.31 -8.04
CA ILE A 138 -6.61 1.36 -8.17
C ILE A 138 -7.15 -0.05 -8.34
N ASN A 139 -6.37 -0.91 -8.98
CA ASN A 139 -6.69 -2.32 -9.17
C ASN A 139 -5.56 -3.18 -8.59
N LEU A 140 -5.81 -3.76 -7.43
CA LEU A 140 -4.87 -4.67 -6.76
C LEU A 140 -5.15 -6.15 -7.12
N GLU A 141 -6.06 -6.41 -8.06
CA GLU A 141 -6.52 -7.76 -8.43
C GLU A 141 -7.17 -8.49 -7.25
N THR A 142 -7.98 -7.76 -6.48
CA THR A 142 -8.59 -8.26 -5.25
C THR A 142 -9.95 -8.87 -5.48
N LYS A 143 -10.42 -9.61 -4.47
CA LYS A 143 -11.82 -10.05 -4.38
C LYS A 143 -12.57 -9.19 -3.39
N ARG A 144 -13.84 -8.85 -3.71
CA ARG A 144 -14.73 -8.14 -2.80
C ARG A 144 -14.79 -8.83 -1.43
N GLY A 145 -14.73 -8.03 -0.37
CA GLY A 145 -14.76 -8.53 1.01
C GLY A 145 -13.40 -8.86 1.61
N THR A 146 -12.31 -8.77 0.84
CA THR A 146 -10.95 -8.89 1.38
C THR A 146 -10.47 -7.56 1.97
N LEU A 147 -9.44 -7.61 2.85
CA LEU A 147 -8.82 -6.40 3.38
C LEU A 147 -8.21 -5.55 2.25
N ALA A 148 -7.58 -6.20 1.26
CA ALA A 148 -6.98 -5.51 0.12
C ALA A 148 -8.03 -4.79 -0.75
N TYR A 149 -9.26 -5.33 -0.87
CA TYR A 149 -10.37 -4.62 -1.48
C TYR A 149 -10.70 -3.31 -0.73
N GLY A 150 -10.54 -3.31 0.59
CA GLY A 150 -10.68 -2.07 1.38
C GLY A 150 -9.73 -0.97 0.92
N TYR A 151 -8.48 -1.28 0.61
CA TYR A 151 -7.51 -0.31 0.09
C TYR A 151 -7.92 0.25 -1.27
N GLU A 152 -8.47 -0.57 -2.17
CA GLU A 152 -9.01 -0.08 -3.45
C GLU A 152 -10.13 0.94 -3.24
N GLN A 153 -10.99 0.71 -2.24
CA GLN A 153 -12.15 1.55 -1.95
C GLN A 153 -11.81 2.83 -1.17
N THR A 154 -10.62 2.92 -0.59
CA THR A 154 -10.19 4.06 0.24
C THR A 154 -9.08 4.87 -0.42
N ASN A 155 -8.70 4.54 -1.66
CA ASN A 155 -7.76 5.31 -2.46
C ASN A 155 -8.33 6.70 -2.80
N ILE A 156 -7.52 7.74 -2.59
CA ILE A 156 -7.84 9.11 -2.94
C ILE A 156 -7.14 9.47 -4.25
N ALA A 157 -5.82 9.30 -4.28
CA ALA A 157 -4.98 9.57 -5.43
C ALA A 157 -3.85 8.55 -5.50
N SER A 158 -3.39 8.21 -6.69
CA SER A 158 -2.33 7.21 -6.82
C SER A 158 -1.47 7.40 -8.07
N LYS A 159 -0.28 6.81 -8.03
CA LYS A 159 0.57 6.59 -9.20
C LYS A 159 0.91 5.11 -9.27
N ARG A 160 0.70 4.50 -10.45
CA ARG A 160 1.02 3.10 -10.72
C ARG A 160 2.43 2.97 -11.30
N PHE A 161 3.15 1.95 -10.84
CA PHE A 161 4.48 1.58 -11.32
C PHE A 161 4.50 0.11 -11.71
N GLU A 162 4.97 -0.17 -12.93
CA GLU A 162 5.22 -1.53 -13.40
C GLU A 162 6.60 -1.98 -12.94
N ILE A 163 6.68 -3.08 -12.21
CA ILE A 163 7.96 -3.58 -11.67
C ILE A 163 8.92 -3.97 -12.82
N ASN A 164 8.39 -4.57 -13.89
CA ASN A 164 9.22 -4.89 -15.08
C ASN A 164 9.80 -3.66 -15.77
N ALA A 165 9.03 -2.58 -15.88
CA ALA A 165 9.51 -1.37 -16.52
C ALA A 165 10.65 -0.72 -15.72
N LEU A 166 10.65 -0.88 -14.38
CA LEU A 166 11.73 -0.38 -13.53
C LEU A 166 13.05 -1.13 -13.76
N MET A 167 13.01 -2.39 -14.21
CA MET A 167 14.21 -3.17 -14.53
C MET A 167 15.00 -2.63 -15.74
N LEU A 168 14.38 -1.81 -16.59
CA LEU A 168 15.06 -1.20 -17.73
C LEU A 168 16.00 -0.04 -17.32
N TYR A 169 15.98 0.35 -16.05
CA TYR A 169 16.84 1.40 -15.50
C TYR A 169 17.99 0.84 -14.61
N LEU A 170 18.21 -0.47 -14.61
CA LEU A 170 19.35 -1.16 -14.01
C LEU A 170 20.43 -1.45 -15.04
#